data_a011abac6dd8c1c7c7bfcfb68e7b8cf9
#
_entry.id   a011abac6dd8c1c7c7bfcfb68e7b8cf9
#
_cell.length_a   1.000
_cell.length_b   1.000
_cell.length_c   1.000
_cell.angle_alpha   90.00
_cell.angle_beta   90.00
_cell.angle_gamma   90.00
#
_symmetry.space_group_name_H-M   'P 1'
#
loop_
_entity.id
_entity.type
_entity.pdbx_description
1 polymer ?
#
loop_
_entity_poly.entity_id
_entity_poly.type
_entity_poly.pdbx_seq_one_letter_code
_entity_poly.pdbx_strand_id
1 'polypeptide(L)'
;MECNTPRLETERLVLRRFTAADLEPLFHLMADRAVNTFLPWFPLETGAAAAGYLQSHYLDYYQRPVGFRWAVCLGETDRPIGYVHVDDGDAHDLGYALGREAWGHGYATEAAAAAVNCLRSSGVPFITATHDADNPRSGAVMARIGMTYRYSYRELWQPKNRWVTFRMYQIELNGTWPDYRGYWNRWPCHWV
;
A
#
# COMPACT_ATOMS: atom_id res chain seq x y z
N MET A 1 23.31 8.95 4.30
CA MET A 1 22.33 7.96 3.76
C MET A 1 20.98 8.63 3.79
N GLU A 2 20.36 8.79 2.63
CA GLU A 2 18.98 9.28 2.59
C GLU A 2 18.10 8.28 3.33
N CYS A 3 17.19 8.83 4.14
CA CYS A 3 16.27 8.04 4.93
C CYS A 3 15.27 7.34 4.02
N ASN A 4 15.19 6.00 4.04
CA ASN A 4 14.04 5.33 3.44
C ASN A 4 12.78 5.83 4.18
N THR A 5 11.68 6.10 3.54
CA THR A 5 10.47 6.63 4.17
C THR A 5 10.67 8.03 4.81
N PRO A 6 10.92 9.08 4.02
CA PRO A 6 10.98 10.46 4.51
C PRO A 6 9.59 10.92 4.99
N ARG A 7 9.54 11.92 5.88
CA ARG A 7 8.30 12.59 6.25
C ARG A 7 7.78 13.42 5.07
N LEU A 8 6.50 13.26 4.73
CA LEU A 8 5.82 14.04 3.71
C LEU A 8 4.62 14.75 4.33
N GLU A 9 4.36 15.96 3.87
CA GLU A 9 3.22 16.75 4.30
C GLU A 9 2.36 17.10 3.08
N THR A 10 1.06 17.00 3.23
CA THR A 10 0.06 17.37 2.22
C THR A 10 -0.89 18.40 2.83
N GLU A 11 -1.95 18.77 2.14
CA GLU A 11 -2.95 19.71 2.65
C GLU A 11 -3.61 19.23 3.96
N ARG A 12 -3.87 17.90 4.07
CA ARG A 12 -4.64 17.33 5.19
C ARG A 12 -3.93 16.22 5.94
N LEU A 13 -2.84 15.68 5.38
CA LEU A 13 -2.18 14.49 5.88
C LEU A 13 -0.70 14.73 6.16
N VAL A 14 -0.22 13.94 7.11
CA VAL A 14 1.21 13.72 7.34
C VAL A 14 1.50 12.25 7.10
N LEU A 15 2.43 11.97 6.18
CA LEU A 15 2.97 10.64 5.98
C LEU A 15 4.32 10.56 6.70
N ARG A 16 4.45 9.68 7.66
CA ARG A 16 5.66 9.52 8.47
C ARG A 16 5.95 8.04 8.77
N ARG A 17 7.10 7.77 9.32
CA ARG A 17 7.38 6.44 9.87
C ARG A 17 6.42 6.13 11.02
N PHE A 18 6.03 4.86 11.12
CA PHE A 18 5.41 4.35 12.35
C PHE A 18 6.42 4.39 13.49
N THR A 19 5.93 4.57 14.70
CA THR A 19 6.67 4.49 15.95
C THR A 19 6.03 3.47 16.88
N ALA A 20 6.70 3.12 17.98
CA ALA A 20 6.12 2.22 18.99
C ALA A 20 4.84 2.80 19.63
N ALA A 21 4.66 4.12 19.63
CA ALA A 21 3.46 4.77 20.14
C ALA A 21 2.21 4.55 19.25
N ASP A 22 2.41 4.14 17.99
CA ASP A 22 1.32 3.92 17.05
C ASP A 22 0.71 2.51 17.12
N LEU A 23 1.07 1.72 18.13
CA LEU A 23 0.60 0.34 18.28
C LEU A 23 -0.93 0.25 18.34
N GLU A 24 -1.58 1.10 19.14
CA GLU A 24 -3.04 1.07 19.31
C GLU A 24 -3.78 1.42 18.00
N PRO A 25 -3.49 2.53 17.30
CA PRO A 25 -4.09 2.83 16.01
C PRO A 25 -3.85 1.74 14.95
N LEU A 26 -2.63 1.18 14.89
CA LEU A 26 -2.31 0.10 13.98
C LEU A 26 -3.12 -1.16 14.30
N PHE A 27 -3.24 -1.52 15.58
CA PHE A 27 -4.04 -2.67 16.00
C PHE A 27 -5.50 -2.50 15.59
N HIS A 28 -6.12 -1.35 15.85
CA HIS A 28 -7.49 -1.08 15.45
C HIS A 28 -7.68 -1.22 13.92
N LEU A 29 -6.76 -0.70 13.13
CA LEU A 29 -6.79 -0.83 11.67
C LEU A 29 -6.69 -2.30 11.23
N MET A 30 -5.73 -3.05 11.80
CA MET A 30 -5.43 -4.42 11.40
C MET A 30 -6.41 -5.45 11.97
N ALA A 31 -7.15 -5.13 13.02
CA ALA A 31 -8.20 -5.96 13.61
C ALA A 31 -9.57 -5.77 12.92
N ASP A 32 -9.78 -4.66 12.20
CA ASP A 32 -11.06 -4.39 11.55
C ASP A 32 -11.30 -5.33 10.37
N ARG A 33 -12.37 -6.15 10.47
CA ARG A 33 -12.72 -7.14 9.44
C ARG A 33 -13.06 -6.51 8.10
N ALA A 34 -13.70 -5.32 8.09
CA ALA A 34 -14.08 -4.66 6.85
C ALA A 34 -12.85 -4.12 6.12
N VAL A 35 -11.88 -3.54 6.83
CA VAL A 35 -10.60 -3.11 6.27
C VAL A 35 -9.85 -4.31 5.69
N ASN A 36 -9.83 -5.43 6.42
CA ASN A 36 -9.08 -6.63 6.04
C ASN A 36 -9.78 -7.52 5.00
N THR A 37 -10.98 -7.18 4.53
CA THR A 37 -11.70 -7.96 3.52
C THR A 37 -10.84 -8.22 2.28
N PHE A 38 -10.16 -7.18 1.79
CA PHE A 38 -9.35 -7.20 0.57
C PHE A 38 -7.84 -7.12 0.84
N LEU A 39 -7.36 -7.52 2.02
CA LEU A 39 -5.95 -7.60 2.37
C LEU A 39 -5.48 -9.06 2.45
N PRO A 40 -4.19 -9.36 2.18
CA PRO A 40 -3.67 -10.73 2.06
C PRO A 40 -3.40 -11.41 3.42
N TRP A 41 -4.13 -11.04 4.46
CA TRP A 41 -4.03 -11.64 5.80
C TRP A 41 -5.38 -11.61 6.51
N PHE A 42 -5.47 -12.36 7.61
CA PHE A 42 -6.60 -12.29 8.52
C PHE A 42 -6.45 -11.12 9.50
N PRO A 43 -7.58 -10.57 10.01
CA PRO A 43 -7.53 -9.56 11.04
C PRO A 43 -6.69 -10.02 12.25
N LEU A 44 -5.91 -9.11 12.82
CA LEU A 44 -5.14 -9.40 14.03
C LEU A 44 -6.08 -9.49 15.25
N GLU A 45 -5.89 -10.52 16.07
CA GLU A 45 -6.80 -10.82 17.18
C GLU A 45 -6.29 -10.28 18.52
N THR A 46 -5.00 -9.98 18.64
CA THR A 46 -4.40 -9.56 19.90
C THR A 46 -3.42 -8.39 19.74
N GLY A 47 -3.29 -7.58 20.80
CA GLY A 47 -2.28 -6.52 20.83
C GLY A 47 -0.83 -7.05 20.71
N ALA A 48 -0.56 -8.26 21.22
CA ALA A 48 0.75 -8.89 21.07
C ALA A 48 1.06 -9.22 19.60
N ALA A 49 0.07 -9.73 18.84
CA ALA A 49 0.22 -9.96 17.40
C ALA A 49 0.46 -8.63 16.65
N ALA A 50 -0.25 -7.57 17.03
CA ALA A 50 -0.07 -6.24 16.46
C ALA A 50 1.32 -5.65 16.79
N ALA A 51 1.84 -5.86 18.01
CA ALA A 51 3.18 -5.44 18.36
C ALA A 51 4.25 -6.15 17.53
N GLY A 52 4.12 -7.47 17.34
CA GLY A 52 5.01 -8.25 16.45
C GLY A 52 4.93 -7.78 15.01
N TYR A 53 3.73 -7.49 14.52
CA TYR A 53 3.52 -6.95 13.18
C TYR A 53 4.17 -5.56 13.02
N LEU A 54 3.92 -4.63 13.97
CA LEU A 54 4.55 -3.30 13.98
C LEU A 54 6.08 -3.41 13.94
N GLN A 55 6.65 -4.27 14.78
CA GLN A 55 8.09 -4.46 14.85
C GLN A 55 8.64 -4.94 13.50
N SER A 56 8.17 -6.08 13.00
CA SER A 56 8.74 -6.74 11.82
C SER A 56 8.43 -6.03 10.51
N HIS A 57 7.23 -5.45 10.35
CA HIS A 57 6.79 -4.85 9.09
C HIS A 57 7.14 -3.37 8.96
N TYR A 58 7.42 -2.70 10.08
CA TYR A 58 7.72 -1.26 10.08
C TYR A 58 9.04 -0.93 10.77
N LEU A 59 9.20 -1.19 12.07
CA LEU A 59 10.35 -0.69 12.81
C LEU A 59 11.67 -1.32 12.33
N ASP A 60 11.70 -2.63 12.11
CA ASP A 60 12.87 -3.33 11.56
C ASP A 60 13.07 -2.98 10.07
N TYR A 61 11.97 -2.76 9.35
CA TYR A 61 12.02 -2.40 7.94
C TYR A 61 12.71 -1.06 7.70
N TYR A 62 12.58 -0.11 8.61
CA TYR A 62 13.25 1.20 8.52
C TYR A 62 14.77 1.14 8.64
N GLN A 63 15.33 -0.01 8.99
CA GLN A 63 16.79 -0.25 8.98
C GLN A 63 17.30 -0.63 7.58
N ARG A 64 16.41 -0.93 6.63
CA ARG A 64 16.77 -1.29 5.25
C ARG A 64 17.13 -0.03 4.44
N PRO A 65 18.01 -0.17 3.43
CA PRO A 65 18.40 0.97 2.60
C PRO A 65 17.30 1.40 1.59
N VAL A 66 16.37 0.50 1.28
CA VAL A 66 15.33 0.66 0.24
C VAL A 66 13.96 0.26 0.76
N GLY A 67 12.92 0.65 0.00
CA GLY A 67 11.53 0.46 0.34
C GLY A 67 10.96 1.61 1.17
N PHE A 68 9.65 1.76 1.09
CA PHE A 68 8.96 2.91 1.68
C PHE A 68 7.69 2.47 2.37
N ARG A 69 7.53 2.79 3.65
CA ARG A 69 6.36 2.39 4.47
C ARG A 69 5.92 3.50 5.39
N TRP A 70 4.87 4.20 5.02
CA TRP A 70 4.35 5.33 5.78
C TRP A 70 3.12 4.98 6.59
N ALA A 71 3.06 5.48 7.82
CA ALA A 71 1.82 5.77 8.51
C ALA A 71 1.18 6.98 7.82
N VAL A 72 -0.09 6.89 7.51
CA VAL A 72 -0.90 8.01 7.04
C VAL A 72 -1.61 8.60 8.25
N CYS A 73 -1.30 9.83 8.60
CA CYS A 73 -1.83 10.53 9.77
C CYS A 73 -2.64 11.75 9.36
N LEU A 74 -3.68 12.09 10.12
CA LEU A 74 -4.34 13.40 9.99
C LEU A 74 -3.40 14.49 10.46
N GLY A 75 -3.23 15.54 9.67
CA GLY A 75 -2.31 16.65 9.98
C GLY A 75 -2.58 17.34 11.32
N GLU A 76 -3.85 17.43 11.73
CA GLU A 76 -4.26 18.07 12.98
C GLU A 76 -3.86 17.28 14.24
N THR A 77 -3.84 15.96 14.16
CA THR A 77 -3.69 15.08 15.35
C THR A 77 -2.41 14.25 15.32
N ASP A 78 -1.75 14.17 14.17
CA ASP A 78 -0.63 13.24 13.88
C ASP A 78 -0.95 11.77 14.23
N ARG A 79 -2.24 11.43 14.37
CA ARG A 79 -2.70 10.06 14.66
C ARG A 79 -2.84 9.27 13.37
N PRO A 80 -2.25 8.06 13.28
CA PRO A 80 -2.41 7.19 12.13
C PRO A 80 -3.87 6.81 11.89
N ILE A 81 -4.31 7.02 10.65
CA ILE A 81 -5.61 6.58 10.12
C ILE A 81 -5.45 5.43 9.11
N GLY A 82 -4.22 5.05 8.79
CA GLY A 82 -3.90 4.01 7.83
C GLY A 82 -2.43 3.97 7.47
N TYR A 83 -2.15 3.35 6.33
CA TYR A 83 -0.80 3.25 5.79
C TYR A 83 -0.75 3.35 4.26
N VAL A 84 0.43 3.71 3.75
CA VAL A 84 0.84 3.53 2.35
C VAL A 84 2.24 2.92 2.35
N HIS A 85 2.48 1.96 1.48
CA HIS A 85 3.82 1.41 1.27
C HIS A 85 4.11 1.21 -0.23
N VAL A 86 5.39 1.19 -0.57
CA VAL A 86 5.91 0.69 -1.85
C VAL A 86 7.03 -0.28 -1.52
N ASP A 87 6.84 -1.53 -1.95
CA ASP A 87 7.79 -2.60 -1.65
C ASP A 87 9.08 -2.48 -2.48
N ASP A 88 10.16 -3.07 -1.97
CA ASP A 88 11.50 -3.11 -2.57
C ASP A 88 11.72 -4.27 -3.56
N GLY A 89 10.66 -5.04 -3.86
CA GLY A 89 10.70 -6.08 -4.89
C GLY A 89 10.60 -5.53 -6.31
N ASP A 90 10.81 -6.38 -7.30
CA ASP A 90 10.83 -6.04 -8.73
C ASP A 90 9.53 -5.37 -9.24
N ALA A 91 8.42 -5.62 -8.58
CA ALA A 91 7.12 -5.02 -8.88
C ALA A 91 7.01 -3.57 -8.40
N HIS A 92 7.79 -3.16 -7.41
CA HIS A 92 7.59 -1.90 -6.69
C HIS A 92 6.12 -1.68 -6.32
N ASP A 93 5.52 -2.69 -5.68
CA ASP A 93 4.06 -2.75 -5.50
C ASP A 93 3.58 -1.73 -4.47
N LEU A 94 2.64 -0.88 -4.89
CA LEU A 94 1.99 0.11 -4.04
C LEU A 94 0.80 -0.50 -3.33
N GLY A 95 0.87 -0.55 -2.01
CA GLY A 95 -0.23 -0.95 -1.14
C GLY A 95 -0.69 0.18 -0.22
N TYR A 96 -1.98 0.21 0.09
CA TYR A 96 -2.56 1.17 1.04
C TYR A 96 -3.81 0.61 1.70
N ALA A 97 -4.04 1.01 2.94
CA ALA A 97 -5.31 0.82 3.63
C ALA A 97 -5.56 1.95 4.62
N LEU A 98 -6.84 2.30 4.78
CA LEU A 98 -7.31 3.28 5.76
C LEU A 98 -8.40 2.67 6.63
N GLY A 99 -8.51 3.13 7.87
CA GLY A 99 -9.63 2.87 8.76
C GLY A 99 -10.96 3.33 8.15
N ARG A 100 -12.06 2.68 8.53
CA ARG A 100 -13.39 2.93 7.93
C ARG A 100 -13.85 4.38 8.09
N GLU A 101 -13.52 4.99 9.20
CA GLU A 101 -13.84 6.39 9.51
C GLU A 101 -13.15 7.39 8.57
N ALA A 102 -12.07 6.96 7.92
CA ALA A 102 -11.33 7.76 6.94
C ALA A 102 -11.75 7.52 5.48
N TRP A 103 -12.71 6.60 5.23
CA TRP A 103 -13.17 6.31 3.88
C TRP A 103 -14.06 7.44 3.34
N GLY A 104 -14.05 7.61 2.01
CA GLY A 104 -14.89 8.59 1.32
C GLY A 104 -14.35 10.03 1.34
N HIS A 105 -13.30 10.34 2.11
CA HIS A 105 -12.74 11.68 2.24
C HIS A 105 -11.64 12.01 1.21
N GLY A 106 -11.26 11.03 0.37
CA GLY A 106 -10.16 11.21 -0.61
C GLY A 106 -8.76 11.02 -0.04
N TYR A 107 -8.61 10.72 1.25
CA TYR A 107 -7.32 10.58 1.91
C TYR A 107 -6.42 9.50 1.29
N ALA A 108 -6.98 8.36 0.86
CA ALA A 108 -6.19 7.33 0.19
C ALA A 108 -5.55 7.85 -1.12
N THR A 109 -6.29 8.62 -1.91
CA THR A 109 -5.78 9.23 -3.14
C THR A 109 -4.68 10.26 -2.82
N GLU A 110 -4.91 11.12 -1.83
CA GLU A 110 -3.95 12.15 -1.40
C GLU A 110 -2.65 11.53 -0.89
N ALA A 111 -2.75 10.52 -0.02
CA ALA A 111 -1.59 9.81 0.53
C ALA A 111 -0.80 9.04 -0.56
N ALA A 112 -1.50 8.30 -1.42
CA ALA A 112 -0.86 7.56 -2.51
C ALA A 112 -0.20 8.50 -3.53
N ALA A 113 -0.83 9.64 -3.86
CA ALA A 113 -0.23 10.65 -4.73
C ALA A 113 1.04 11.25 -4.14
N ALA A 114 1.05 11.56 -2.84
CA ALA A 114 2.23 12.06 -2.14
C ALA A 114 3.38 11.05 -2.17
N ALA A 115 3.08 9.76 -1.91
CA ALA A 115 4.06 8.67 -2.00
C ALA A 115 4.63 8.53 -3.42
N VAL A 116 3.78 8.49 -4.46
CA VAL A 116 4.19 8.43 -5.88
C VAL A 116 5.09 9.61 -6.24
N ASN A 117 4.71 10.82 -5.84
CA ASN A 117 5.51 12.02 -6.13
C ASN A 117 6.88 11.99 -5.44
N CYS A 118 6.96 11.54 -4.19
CA CYS A 118 8.22 11.35 -3.49
C CYS A 118 9.15 10.39 -4.25
N LEU A 119 8.60 9.32 -4.81
CA LEU A 119 9.37 8.29 -5.49
C LEU A 119 9.89 8.70 -6.88
N ARG A 120 9.41 9.79 -7.47
CA ARG A 120 9.95 10.30 -8.75
C ARG A 120 11.43 10.70 -8.65
N SER A 121 11.90 11.07 -7.48
CA SER A 121 13.31 11.42 -7.22
C SER A 121 14.16 10.28 -6.64
N SER A 122 13.55 9.13 -6.35
CA SER A 122 14.23 8.01 -5.68
C SER A 122 14.98 7.04 -6.61
N GLY A 123 14.87 7.23 -7.94
CA GLY A 123 15.44 6.30 -8.91
C GLY A 123 14.55 5.08 -9.21
N VAL A 124 13.40 4.92 -8.54
CA VAL A 124 12.43 3.87 -8.87
C VAL A 124 11.89 4.10 -10.28
N PRO A 125 11.94 3.10 -11.17
CA PRO A 125 11.59 3.29 -12.59
C PRO A 125 10.09 3.41 -12.83
N PHE A 126 9.31 2.58 -12.17
CA PHE A 126 7.84 2.50 -12.23
C PHE A 126 7.30 1.98 -10.89
N ILE A 127 5.99 2.11 -10.71
CA ILE A 127 5.26 1.52 -9.59
C ILE A 127 4.12 0.70 -10.18
N THR A 128 3.91 -0.51 -9.64
CA THR A 128 2.69 -1.29 -9.87
C THR A 128 1.75 -1.18 -8.70
N ALA A 129 0.50 -1.53 -8.92
CA ALA A 129 -0.47 -1.80 -7.86
C ALA A 129 -1.49 -2.81 -8.35
N THR A 130 -1.98 -3.63 -7.45
CA THR A 130 -3.05 -4.58 -7.77
C THR A 130 -4.24 -4.38 -6.85
N HIS A 131 -5.44 -4.61 -7.38
CA HIS A 131 -6.64 -4.67 -6.55
C HIS A 131 -7.52 -5.84 -6.95
N ASP A 132 -8.23 -6.42 -5.98
CA ASP A 132 -9.31 -7.36 -6.21
C ASP A 132 -10.39 -6.69 -7.08
N ALA A 133 -10.84 -7.35 -8.15
CA ALA A 133 -11.89 -6.82 -9.04
C ALA A 133 -13.18 -6.48 -8.27
N ASP A 134 -13.42 -7.17 -7.13
CA ASP A 134 -14.55 -6.90 -6.23
C ASP A 134 -14.33 -5.66 -5.33
N ASN A 135 -13.13 -5.03 -5.41
CA ASN A 135 -12.80 -3.79 -4.71
C ASN A 135 -12.59 -2.61 -5.69
N PRO A 136 -13.62 -2.13 -6.39
CA PRO A 136 -13.47 -1.05 -7.36
C PRO A 136 -13.01 0.28 -6.74
N ARG A 137 -13.19 0.47 -5.43
CA ARG A 137 -12.73 1.68 -4.72
C ARG A 137 -11.21 1.80 -4.75
N SER A 138 -10.49 0.67 -4.57
CA SER A 138 -9.02 0.65 -4.67
C SER A 138 -8.57 0.98 -6.10
N GLY A 139 -9.16 0.37 -7.12
CA GLY A 139 -8.87 0.70 -8.52
C GLY A 139 -9.13 2.17 -8.87
N ALA A 140 -10.18 2.79 -8.27
CA ALA A 140 -10.46 4.20 -8.47
C ALA A 140 -9.37 5.12 -7.87
N VAL A 141 -8.74 4.73 -6.76
CA VAL A 141 -7.57 5.46 -6.22
C VAL A 141 -6.40 5.36 -7.19
N MET A 142 -6.08 4.15 -7.68
CA MET A 142 -5.01 3.94 -8.68
C MET A 142 -5.19 4.80 -9.91
N ALA A 143 -6.38 4.81 -10.49
CA ALA A 143 -6.68 5.65 -11.67
C ALA A 143 -6.52 7.16 -11.37
N ARG A 144 -6.98 7.64 -10.20
CA ARG A 144 -6.88 9.06 -9.83
C ARG A 144 -5.45 9.54 -9.61
N ILE A 145 -4.53 8.67 -9.21
CA ILE A 145 -3.10 9.02 -9.08
C ILE A 145 -2.31 8.84 -10.38
N GLY A 146 -3.00 8.55 -11.50
CA GLY A 146 -2.41 8.47 -12.83
C GLY A 146 -1.90 7.08 -13.23
N MET A 147 -2.21 6.05 -12.48
CA MET A 147 -1.89 4.67 -12.89
C MET A 147 -2.83 4.20 -14.00
N THR A 148 -2.29 3.44 -14.95
CA THR A 148 -3.04 2.83 -16.06
C THR A 148 -3.19 1.34 -15.86
N TYR A 149 -4.40 0.83 -16.12
CA TYR A 149 -4.67 -0.61 -16.17
C TYR A 149 -3.82 -1.27 -17.26
N ARG A 150 -3.24 -2.43 -16.97
CA ARG A 150 -2.42 -3.20 -17.89
C ARG A 150 -3.03 -4.56 -18.23
N TYR A 151 -3.38 -5.35 -17.20
CA TYR A 151 -3.98 -6.69 -17.36
C TYR A 151 -4.63 -7.17 -16.07
N SER A 152 -5.37 -8.27 -16.20
CA SER A 152 -5.93 -9.01 -15.07
C SER A 152 -5.33 -10.41 -14.99
N TYR A 153 -5.34 -10.97 -13.79
CA TYR A 153 -4.95 -12.36 -13.55
C TYR A 153 -5.76 -12.95 -12.39
N ARG A 154 -5.83 -14.29 -12.34
CA ARG A 154 -6.45 -15.01 -11.22
C ARG A 154 -5.41 -15.74 -10.42
N GLU A 155 -5.51 -15.64 -9.10
CA GLU A 155 -4.69 -16.42 -8.18
C GLU A 155 -5.53 -17.01 -7.04
N LEU A 156 -5.05 -18.15 -6.51
CA LEU A 156 -5.57 -18.71 -5.26
C LEU A 156 -4.92 -17.97 -4.09
N TRP A 157 -5.62 -16.98 -3.58
CA TRP A 157 -5.08 -16.01 -2.62
C TRP A 157 -4.91 -16.61 -1.23
N GLN A 158 -3.69 -16.70 -0.77
CA GLN A 158 -3.34 -17.19 0.56
C GLN A 158 -3.16 -16.03 1.55
N PRO A 159 -3.43 -16.23 2.85
CA PRO A 159 -3.91 -17.47 3.50
C PRO A 159 -5.43 -17.69 3.43
N LYS A 160 -6.17 -16.82 2.77
CA LYS A 160 -7.65 -16.86 2.73
C LYS A 160 -8.22 -18.01 1.89
N ASN A 161 -7.38 -18.70 1.13
CA ASN A 161 -7.73 -19.88 0.31
C ASN A 161 -8.93 -19.63 -0.61
N ARG A 162 -8.99 -18.47 -1.27
CA ARG A 162 -10.04 -18.11 -2.23
C ARG A 162 -9.45 -17.67 -3.56
N TRP A 163 -10.16 -17.95 -4.64
CA TRP A 163 -9.80 -17.42 -5.95
C TRP A 163 -10.17 -15.95 -6.04
N VAL A 164 -9.19 -15.14 -6.43
CA VAL A 164 -9.33 -13.69 -6.62
C VAL A 164 -8.92 -13.33 -8.03
N THR A 165 -9.67 -12.43 -8.66
CA THR A 165 -9.28 -11.76 -9.89
C THR A 165 -8.64 -10.43 -9.53
N PHE A 166 -7.35 -10.31 -9.78
CA PHE A 166 -6.64 -9.07 -9.62
C PHE A 166 -6.57 -8.29 -10.93
N ARG A 167 -6.70 -6.97 -10.81
CA ARG A 167 -6.42 -6.00 -11.87
C ARG A 167 -5.10 -5.31 -11.56
N MET A 168 -4.13 -5.41 -12.48
CA MET A 168 -2.81 -4.79 -12.34
C MET A 168 -2.79 -3.44 -13.04
N TYR A 169 -2.29 -2.44 -12.34
CA TYR A 169 -2.07 -1.08 -12.78
C TYR A 169 -0.58 -0.73 -12.68
N GLN A 170 -0.13 0.18 -13.54
CA GLN A 170 1.26 0.67 -13.54
C GLN A 170 1.30 2.17 -13.81
N ILE A 171 2.27 2.85 -13.20
CA ILE A 171 2.65 4.22 -13.52
C ILE A 171 4.17 4.28 -13.69
N GLU A 172 4.64 4.88 -14.79
CA GLU A 172 6.04 5.16 -15.00
C GLU A 172 6.45 6.43 -14.23
N LEU A 173 7.57 6.37 -13.53
CA LEU A 173 8.12 7.48 -12.77
C LEU A 173 9.26 8.17 -13.53
N ASN A 174 10.15 7.38 -14.13
CA ASN A 174 11.35 7.84 -14.78
C ASN A 174 11.52 7.12 -16.14
N GLY A 175 11.23 7.82 -17.24
CA GLY A 175 11.33 7.26 -18.58
C GLY A 175 10.12 6.40 -18.98
N THR A 176 10.30 5.62 -20.04
CA THR A 176 9.28 4.69 -20.58
C THR A 176 9.70 3.26 -20.24
N TRP A 177 8.82 2.51 -19.63
CA TRP A 177 9.07 1.15 -19.18
C TRP A 177 8.01 0.19 -19.76
N PRO A 178 8.39 -1.05 -20.08
CA PRO A 178 7.42 -2.06 -20.47
C PRO A 178 6.48 -2.39 -19.30
N ASP A 179 5.32 -2.96 -19.63
CA ASP A 179 4.43 -3.47 -18.60
C ASP A 179 5.14 -4.52 -17.74
N TYR A 180 5.04 -4.38 -16.43
CA TYR A 180 5.55 -5.38 -15.51
C TYR A 180 4.83 -6.71 -15.73
N ARG A 181 5.56 -7.77 -16.04
CA ARG A 181 5.02 -9.08 -16.40
C ARG A 181 5.19 -10.15 -15.32
N GLY A 182 5.66 -9.80 -14.12
CA GLY A 182 5.88 -10.76 -13.05
C GLY A 182 4.62 -11.53 -12.67
N TYR A 183 3.48 -10.84 -12.50
CA TYR A 183 2.21 -11.51 -12.19
C TYR A 183 1.65 -12.27 -13.39
N TRP A 184 1.78 -11.74 -14.60
CA TRP A 184 1.41 -12.40 -15.85
C TRP A 184 2.15 -13.74 -16.02
N ASN A 185 3.45 -13.74 -15.81
CA ASN A 185 4.29 -14.93 -15.97
C ASN A 185 4.07 -15.96 -14.85
N ARG A 186 3.69 -15.49 -13.66
CA ARG A 186 3.47 -16.34 -12.49
C ARG A 186 2.12 -17.07 -12.53
N TRP A 187 1.08 -16.42 -13.05
CA TRP A 187 -0.28 -16.92 -12.99
C TRP A 187 -0.80 -17.29 -14.39
N PRO A 188 -1.15 -18.57 -14.64
CA PRO A 188 -1.50 -19.02 -15.99
C PRO A 188 -2.84 -18.47 -16.50
N CYS A 189 -3.75 -18.06 -15.59
CA CYS A 189 -5.02 -17.47 -15.96
C CYS A 189 -4.90 -15.94 -15.93
N HIS A 190 -4.64 -15.33 -17.09
CA HIS A 190 -4.47 -13.89 -17.24
C HIS A 190 -5.02 -13.41 -18.60
N TRP A 191 -5.38 -12.13 -18.69
CA TRP A 191 -5.92 -11.48 -19.91
C TRP A 191 -5.80 -9.96 -19.83
N VAL A 192 -5.96 -9.29 -20.97
CA VAL A 192 -6.01 -7.82 -21.08
C VAL A 192 -7.46 -7.38 -21.20
#